data_9ea9a775412c2d9d9f4d51e8515c1160
#
_entry.id   9ea9a775412c2d9d9f4d51e8515c1160
#
_cell.length_a   1.000
_cell.length_b   1.000
_cell.length_c   1.000
_cell.angle_alpha   90.00
_cell.angle_beta   90.00
_cell.angle_gamma   90.00
#
_symmetry.space_group_name_H-M   'P 1'
#
loop_
_entity.id
_entity.type
_entity.pdbx_description
1 polymer ?
#
loop_
_entity_poly.entity_id
_entity_poly.type
_entity_poly.pdbx_seq_one_letter_code
_entity_poly.pdbx_strand_id
1 'polypeptide(L)'
;MDSQDYLDQISREARPKAPSRKGIMGILTSKYTMWGAIAVGALIVIMLFGSMLSGGVSVQDRCMSLKLRLDQTNEVITKYQQYIKSSSLRSISASLRGIFTNTSTQLGNFMTATYGVEADESIAEEARLNAEALSNELFEAKINGLLDRTYAHKMTLEIYSVMSEEMSIYNSTSEAALKELLTSSHDSLNNLYTQFNDFSETK
;
A
#
# COMPACT_ATOMS: atom_id res chain seq x y z
N MET A 1 -68.31 -20.81 27.89
CA MET A 1 -66.98 -20.28 27.59
C MET A 1 -66.12 -21.51 27.27
N ASP A 2 -65.81 -21.67 25.98
CA ASP A 2 -65.33 -22.93 25.43
C ASP A 2 -63.84 -23.09 25.68
N SER A 3 -63.39 -24.27 26.07
CA SER A 3 -61.96 -24.52 26.38
C SER A 3 -61.00 -24.27 25.20
N GLN A 4 -61.55 -24.17 24.01
CA GLN A 4 -60.77 -23.85 22.80
C GLN A 4 -60.41 -22.36 22.68
N ASP A 5 -61.32 -21.50 23.18
CA ASP A 5 -61.03 -20.03 23.16
C ASP A 5 -59.85 -19.64 24.09
N TYR A 6 -59.66 -20.39 25.18
CA TYR A 6 -58.61 -20.15 26.15
C TYR A 6 -57.22 -20.56 25.60
N LEU A 7 -57.18 -21.65 24.83
CA LEU A 7 -55.96 -22.12 24.21
C LEU A 7 -55.47 -21.22 23.05
N ASP A 8 -56.42 -20.63 22.31
CA ASP A 8 -56.10 -19.69 21.23
C ASP A 8 -55.58 -18.36 21.77
N GLN A 9 -56.04 -17.93 22.94
CA GLN A 9 -55.56 -16.70 23.58
C GLN A 9 -54.11 -16.86 24.10
N ILE A 10 -53.81 -18.01 24.73
CA ILE A 10 -52.45 -18.31 25.23
C ILE A 10 -51.47 -18.48 24.06
N SER A 11 -51.89 -19.08 22.96
CA SER A 11 -51.02 -19.25 21.78
C SER A 11 -50.70 -17.94 21.04
N ARG A 12 -51.54 -16.91 21.18
CA ARG A 12 -51.27 -15.55 20.64
C ARG A 12 -50.35 -14.76 21.52
N GLU A 13 -50.37 -14.93 22.83
CA GLU A 13 -49.46 -14.22 23.76
C GLU A 13 -48.06 -14.84 23.82
N ALA A 14 -47.93 -16.13 23.52
CA ALA A 14 -46.65 -16.86 23.55
C ALA A 14 -45.79 -16.73 22.31
N ARG A 15 -46.15 -15.92 21.30
CA ARG A 15 -45.25 -15.63 20.19
C ARG A 15 -44.18 -14.63 20.62
N PRO A 16 -42.90 -15.03 20.79
CA PRO A 16 -41.83 -14.09 21.03
C PRO A 16 -41.77 -13.16 19.84
N LYS A 17 -41.91 -11.85 20.06
CA LYS A 17 -41.61 -10.82 19.05
C LYS A 17 -40.20 -11.09 18.56
N ALA A 18 -40.09 -11.53 17.30
CA ALA A 18 -38.81 -11.65 16.64
C ALA A 18 -38.04 -10.33 16.81
N PRO A 19 -36.77 -10.34 17.29
CA PRO A 19 -35.99 -9.13 17.39
C PRO A 19 -35.86 -8.56 16.00
N SER A 20 -36.31 -7.32 15.85
CA SER A 20 -36.09 -6.53 14.62
C SER A 20 -34.60 -6.50 14.35
N ARG A 21 -34.16 -7.33 13.42
CA ARG A 21 -32.81 -7.24 12.80
C ARG A 21 -32.72 -5.98 11.95
N LYS A 22 -32.85 -4.83 12.56
CA LYS A 22 -32.25 -3.60 12.09
C LYS A 22 -30.78 -3.64 12.53
N GLY A 23 -30.07 -4.61 11.97
CA GLY A 23 -28.67 -4.83 12.24
C GLY A 23 -27.86 -4.00 11.29
N ILE A 24 -26.84 -3.48 11.78
CA ILE A 24 -25.44 -3.31 11.37
C ILE A 24 -25.15 -3.30 9.83
N MET A 25 -25.96 -3.94 9.01
CA MET A 25 -25.82 -4.01 7.55
C MET A 25 -26.31 -2.74 6.82
N GLY A 26 -27.06 -1.86 7.50
CA GLY A 26 -27.53 -0.59 6.93
C GLY A 26 -26.52 0.57 7.00
N ILE A 27 -25.43 0.39 7.74
CA ILE A 27 -24.40 1.45 7.90
C ILE A 27 -23.37 1.39 6.77
N LEU A 28 -23.20 0.23 6.12
CA LEU A 28 -22.22 0.00 5.06
C LEU A 28 -22.64 0.46 3.65
N THR A 29 -23.90 0.87 3.45
CA THR A 29 -24.41 1.31 2.13
C THR A 29 -24.64 2.81 2.02
N SER A 30 -24.26 3.58 3.01
CA SER A 30 -24.31 5.05 2.90
C SER A 30 -23.21 5.53 1.96
N LYS A 31 -23.59 6.30 0.94
CA LYS A 31 -22.63 6.99 0.04
C LYS A 31 -21.59 7.79 0.83
N TYR A 32 -21.90 8.20 2.06
CA TYR A 32 -21.01 8.94 2.96
C TYR A 32 -19.89 8.08 3.57
N THR A 33 -20.07 6.77 3.77
CA THR A 33 -19.00 5.89 4.27
C THR A 33 -17.97 5.58 3.17
N MET A 34 -18.40 5.50 1.91
CA MET A 34 -17.49 5.34 0.77
C MET A 34 -16.65 6.61 0.55
N TRP A 35 -17.28 7.80 0.70
CA TRP A 35 -16.55 9.08 0.64
C TRP A 35 -15.64 9.29 1.84
N GLY A 36 -16.02 8.81 3.02
CA GLY A 36 -15.20 8.83 4.23
C GLY A 36 -13.93 7.99 4.10
N ALA A 37 -14.01 6.78 3.53
CA ALA A 37 -12.85 5.92 3.29
C ALA A 37 -11.89 6.52 2.24
N ILE A 38 -12.44 7.15 1.19
CA ILE A 38 -11.65 7.88 0.18
C ILE A 38 -10.99 9.12 0.80
N ALA A 39 -11.71 9.86 1.66
CA ALA A 39 -11.18 11.03 2.33
C ALA A 39 -10.07 10.68 3.33
N VAL A 40 -10.19 9.59 4.08
CA VAL A 40 -9.14 9.10 5.00
C VAL A 40 -7.92 8.60 4.20
N GLY A 41 -8.12 7.87 3.10
CA GLY A 41 -7.03 7.48 2.21
C GLY A 41 -6.30 8.68 1.59
N ALA A 42 -7.05 9.69 1.12
CA ALA A 42 -6.49 10.92 0.60
C ALA A 42 -5.76 11.74 1.67
N LEU A 43 -6.25 11.74 2.92
CA LEU A 43 -5.63 12.45 4.04
C LEU A 43 -4.31 11.80 4.48
N ILE A 44 -4.23 10.47 4.44
CA ILE A 44 -2.99 9.73 4.69
C ILE A 44 -1.97 10.02 3.58
N VAL A 45 -2.40 10.02 2.31
CA VAL A 45 -1.56 10.41 1.19
C VAL A 45 -1.10 11.87 1.32
N ILE A 46 -1.99 12.81 1.68
CA ILE A 46 -1.64 14.22 1.89
C ILE A 46 -0.72 14.41 3.11
N MET A 47 -0.88 13.65 4.20
CA MET A 47 0.06 13.69 5.33
C MET A 47 1.44 13.15 4.96
N LEU A 48 1.52 12.09 4.18
CA LEU A 48 2.79 11.54 3.69
C LEU A 48 3.48 12.51 2.70
N PHE A 49 2.69 13.28 1.91
CA PHE A 49 3.23 14.27 0.97
C PHE A 49 3.32 15.69 1.57
N GLY A 50 2.50 16.03 2.54
CA GLY A 50 2.46 17.37 3.14
C GLY A 50 3.69 17.71 3.97
N SER A 51 4.33 16.73 4.59
CA SER A 51 5.60 16.92 5.29
C SER A 51 6.78 17.20 4.35
N MET A 52 6.69 16.77 3.09
CA MET A 52 7.71 17.06 2.07
C MET A 52 7.61 18.47 1.46
N LEU A 53 6.46 19.15 1.60
CA LEU A 53 6.22 20.47 0.98
C LEU A 53 6.56 21.66 1.87
N SER A 54 6.78 21.48 3.17
CA SER A 54 6.89 22.60 4.12
C SER A 54 8.25 22.82 4.77
N GLY A 55 9.30 22.22 4.31
CA GLY A 55 10.63 22.53 4.83
C GLY A 55 11.68 21.93 3.91
N GLY A 56 12.64 22.73 3.45
CA GLY A 56 13.64 22.45 2.42
C GLY A 56 14.44 21.15 2.58
N VAL A 57 13.74 20.00 2.46
CA VAL A 57 14.38 18.68 2.40
C VAL A 57 15.29 18.66 1.17
N SER A 58 16.56 18.40 1.38
CA SER A 58 17.53 18.40 0.32
C SER A 58 17.26 17.29 -0.71
N VAL A 59 17.72 17.47 -1.97
CA VAL A 59 17.66 16.39 -2.98
C VAL A 59 18.37 15.15 -2.48
N GLN A 60 19.43 15.31 -1.73
CA GLN A 60 20.20 14.26 -1.09
C GLN A 60 19.35 13.42 -0.12
N ASP A 61 18.62 14.07 0.81
CA ASP A 61 17.78 13.36 1.79
C ASP A 61 16.64 12.63 1.10
N ARG A 62 16.08 13.22 0.03
CA ARG A 62 15.03 12.55 -0.77
C ARG A 62 15.57 11.33 -1.51
N CYS A 63 16.76 11.40 -2.09
CA CYS A 63 17.41 10.25 -2.73
C CYS A 63 17.69 9.16 -1.70
N MET A 64 18.10 9.52 -0.48
CA MET A 64 18.33 8.59 0.61
C MET A 64 17.03 7.93 1.05
N SER A 65 15.96 8.71 1.26
CA SER A 65 14.63 8.21 1.61
C SER A 65 14.14 7.20 0.57
N LEU A 66 14.20 7.57 -0.72
CA LEU A 66 13.82 6.69 -1.82
C LEU A 66 14.64 5.40 -1.83
N LYS A 67 15.97 5.49 -1.71
CA LYS A 67 16.84 4.32 -1.66
C LYS A 67 16.45 3.38 -0.51
N LEU A 68 16.33 3.89 0.70
CA LEU A 68 15.99 3.10 1.88
C LEU A 68 14.59 2.47 1.74
N ARG A 69 13.63 3.20 1.19
CA ARG A 69 12.30 2.69 0.90
C ARG A 69 12.34 1.50 -0.07
N LEU A 70 13.10 1.64 -1.17
CA LEU A 70 13.27 0.56 -2.15
C LEU A 70 13.89 -0.68 -1.51
N ASP A 71 14.93 -0.51 -0.68
CA ASP A 71 15.61 -1.61 0.00
C ASP A 71 14.67 -2.32 0.97
N GLN A 72 13.99 -1.59 1.84
CA GLN A 72 13.08 -2.13 2.85
C GLN A 72 11.85 -2.80 2.22
N THR A 73 11.25 -2.19 1.20
CA THR A 73 10.14 -2.81 0.46
C THR A 73 10.61 -4.09 -0.24
N ASN A 74 11.83 -4.11 -0.76
CA ASN A 74 12.40 -5.28 -1.41
C ASN A 74 12.59 -6.47 -0.44
N GLU A 75 12.92 -6.21 0.82
CA GLU A 75 12.93 -7.22 1.88
C GLU A 75 11.53 -7.80 2.12
N VAL A 76 10.50 -6.94 2.17
CA VAL A 76 9.11 -7.37 2.31
C VAL A 76 8.67 -8.22 1.11
N ILE A 77 9.00 -7.80 -0.12
CA ILE A 77 8.73 -8.57 -1.35
C ILE A 77 9.37 -9.96 -1.24
N THR A 78 10.64 -10.03 -0.87
CA THR A 78 11.40 -11.28 -0.75
C THR A 78 10.76 -12.21 0.29
N LYS A 79 10.31 -11.67 1.42
CA LYS A 79 9.64 -12.42 2.48
C LYS A 79 8.32 -13.05 2.04
N TYR A 80 7.50 -12.31 1.28
CA TYR A 80 6.13 -12.74 0.95
C TYR A 80 5.99 -13.42 -0.40
N GLN A 81 6.90 -13.19 -1.37
CA GLN A 81 6.85 -13.77 -2.71
C GLN A 81 6.69 -15.30 -2.70
N GLN A 82 7.33 -15.98 -1.76
CA GLN A 82 7.25 -17.44 -1.63
C GLN A 82 5.85 -17.97 -1.26
N TYR A 83 5.00 -17.14 -0.67
CA TYR A 83 3.65 -17.50 -0.24
C TYR A 83 2.56 -17.13 -1.26
N ILE A 84 2.90 -16.39 -2.31
CA ILE A 84 1.99 -16.05 -3.40
C ILE A 84 1.64 -17.33 -4.17
N LYS A 85 0.35 -17.59 -4.36
CA LYS A 85 -0.15 -18.77 -5.06
C LYS A 85 -0.11 -18.61 -6.57
N SER A 86 -0.45 -17.43 -7.08
CA SER A 86 -0.47 -17.11 -8.50
C SER A 86 0.95 -17.06 -9.09
N SER A 87 1.21 -17.89 -10.12
CA SER A 87 2.51 -17.89 -10.81
C SER A 87 2.76 -16.59 -11.58
N SER A 88 1.72 -15.99 -12.16
CA SER A 88 1.84 -14.70 -12.84
C SER A 88 2.21 -13.59 -11.85
N LEU A 89 1.55 -13.52 -10.69
CA LEU A 89 1.86 -12.54 -9.67
C LEU A 89 3.29 -12.72 -9.12
N ARG A 90 3.75 -13.96 -8.95
CA ARG A 90 5.15 -14.24 -8.56
C ARG A 90 6.15 -13.72 -9.60
N SER A 91 5.85 -13.89 -10.90
CA SER A 91 6.69 -13.37 -11.98
C SER A 91 6.78 -11.87 -11.98
N ILE A 92 5.62 -11.18 -11.87
CA ILE A 92 5.55 -9.71 -11.79
C ILE A 92 6.31 -9.21 -10.56
N SER A 93 6.14 -9.89 -9.41
CA SER A 93 6.84 -9.59 -8.16
C SER A 93 8.36 -9.74 -8.28
N ALA A 94 8.84 -10.77 -9.00
CA ALA A 94 10.27 -10.93 -9.26
C ALA A 94 10.84 -9.80 -10.13
N SER A 95 10.07 -9.34 -11.13
CA SER A 95 10.44 -8.19 -11.94
C SER A 95 10.51 -6.90 -11.12
N LEU A 96 9.53 -6.66 -10.24
CA LEU A 96 9.53 -5.51 -9.33
C LEU A 96 10.75 -5.51 -8.43
N ARG A 97 11.07 -6.67 -7.84
CA ARG A 97 12.27 -6.84 -7.01
C ARG A 97 13.55 -6.48 -7.79
N GLY A 98 13.64 -6.92 -9.04
CA GLY A 98 14.78 -6.60 -9.90
C GLY A 98 14.93 -5.09 -10.14
N ILE A 99 13.83 -4.39 -10.44
CA ILE A 99 13.84 -2.95 -10.66
C ILE A 99 14.21 -2.23 -9.36
N PHE A 100 13.61 -2.55 -8.22
CA PHE A 100 13.92 -1.93 -6.94
C PHE A 100 15.39 -2.11 -6.55
N THR A 101 15.93 -3.32 -6.69
CA THR A 101 17.36 -3.59 -6.42
C THR A 101 18.26 -2.76 -7.32
N ASN A 102 17.95 -2.70 -8.63
CA ASN A 102 18.76 -1.96 -9.59
C ASN A 102 18.71 -0.45 -9.31
N THR A 103 17.52 0.11 -9.11
CA THR A 103 17.35 1.54 -8.83
C THR A 103 18.00 1.93 -7.51
N SER A 104 17.80 1.14 -6.43
CA SER A 104 18.47 1.40 -5.15
C SER A 104 19.98 1.37 -5.25
N THR A 105 20.54 0.40 -5.97
CA THR A 105 22.00 0.30 -6.18
C THR A 105 22.53 1.50 -6.95
N GLN A 106 21.85 1.91 -8.02
CA GLN A 106 22.27 3.08 -8.82
C GLN A 106 22.15 4.39 -8.04
N LEU A 107 21.07 4.56 -7.25
CA LEU A 107 20.93 5.70 -6.32
C LEU A 107 22.06 5.72 -5.29
N GLY A 108 22.39 4.59 -4.68
CA GLY A 108 23.48 4.48 -3.73
C GLY A 108 24.85 4.88 -4.35
N ASN A 109 25.13 4.39 -5.56
CA ASN A 109 26.35 4.74 -6.29
C ASN A 109 26.40 6.24 -6.62
N PHE A 110 25.28 6.80 -7.11
CA PHE A 110 25.17 8.22 -7.39
C PHE A 110 25.40 9.08 -6.15
N MET A 111 24.75 8.73 -5.02
CA MET A 111 24.87 9.46 -3.76
C MET A 111 26.27 9.41 -3.19
N THR A 112 26.91 8.26 -3.22
CA THR A 112 28.31 8.11 -2.77
C THR A 112 29.27 8.95 -3.63
N ALA A 113 29.08 8.94 -4.95
CA ALA A 113 29.92 9.69 -5.88
C ALA A 113 29.73 11.22 -5.76
N THR A 114 28.47 11.65 -5.50
CA THR A 114 28.11 13.08 -5.56
C THR A 114 28.16 13.76 -4.19
N TYR A 115 27.73 13.08 -3.14
CA TYR A 115 27.53 13.65 -1.81
C TYR A 115 28.43 13.04 -0.73
N GLY A 116 28.99 11.85 -0.95
CA GLY A 116 29.84 11.17 0.04
C GLY A 116 29.10 10.79 1.33
N VAL A 117 27.82 10.43 1.24
CA VAL A 117 26.88 10.46 2.37
C VAL A 117 26.61 9.11 2.98
N GLU A 118 26.54 9.10 4.33
CA GLU A 118 25.87 8.07 5.12
C GLU A 118 24.39 8.45 5.36
N ALA A 119 23.52 7.45 5.59
CA ALA A 119 22.10 7.66 5.85
C ALA A 119 21.87 8.35 7.20
N ASP A 120 20.96 9.31 7.26
CA ASP A 120 20.44 9.84 8.51
C ASP A 120 19.60 8.77 9.23
N GLU A 121 19.80 8.61 10.52
CA GLU A 121 19.12 7.61 11.34
C GLU A 121 17.58 7.80 11.34
N SER A 122 17.11 9.04 11.27
CA SER A 122 15.68 9.36 11.26
C SER A 122 15.01 8.90 9.96
N ILE A 123 15.67 9.07 8.82
CA ILE A 123 15.18 8.62 7.51
C ILE A 123 15.16 7.08 7.46
N ALA A 124 16.18 6.44 8.01
CA ALA A 124 16.25 4.99 8.08
C ALA A 124 15.12 4.41 8.95
N GLU A 125 14.81 5.04 10.06
CA GLU A 125 13.73 4.60 10.97
C GLU A 125 12.35 4.75 10.32
N GLU A 126 12.08 5.85 9.61
CA GLU A 126 10.83 6.04 8.86
C GLU A 126 10.63 4.95 7.80
N ALA A 127 11.65 4.66 6.99
CA ALA A 127 11.61 3.61 5.99
C ALA A 127 11.34 2.23 6.63
N ARG A 128 11.97 1.94 7.77
CA ARG A 128 11.77 0.70 8.53
C ARG A 128 10.32 0.56 9.03
N LEU A 129 9.75 1.62 9.61
CA LEU A 129 8.38 1.62 10.12
C LEU A 129 7.36 1.40 9.00
N ASN A 130 7.56 2.01 7.84
CA ASN A 130 6.69 1.83 6.68
C ASN A 130 6.74 0.38 6.16
N ALA A 131 7.92 -0.21 6.08
CA ALA A 131 8.09 -1.61 5.68
C ALA A 131 7.49 -2.60 6.69
N GLU A 132 7.61 -2.30 7.99
CA GLU A 132 7.00 -3.09 9.05
C GLU A 132 5.46 -3.06 8.96
N ALA A 133 4.87 -1.89 8.75
CA ALA A 133 3.43 -1.74 8.55
C ALA A 133 2.95 -2.56 7.34
N LEU A 134 3.63 -2.45 6.19
CA LEU A 134 3.35 -3.24 5.00
C LEU A 134 3.48 -4.74 5.28
N SER A 135 4.54 -5.16 5.97
CA SER A 135 4.76 -6.56 6.34
C SER A 135 3.64 -7.10 7.23
N ASN A 136 3.15 -6.32 8.20
CA ASN A 136 2.07 -6.72 9.09
C ASN A 136 0.75 -6.90 8.33
N GLU A 137 0.42 -5.99 7.42
CA GLU A 137 -0.79 -6.11 6.58
C GLU A 137 -0.75 -7.35 5.68
N LEU A 138 0.41 -7.66 5.08
CA LEU A 138 0.58 -8.85 4.27
C LEU A 138 0.55 -10.14 5.11
N PHE A 139 1.02 -10.08 6.37
CA PHE A 139 0.92 -11.20 7.30
C PHE A 139 -0.55 -11.50 7.63
N GLU A 140 -1.34 -10.49 7.97
CA GLU A 140 -2.78 -10.63 8.20
C GLU A 140 -3.50 -11.19 6.95
N ALA A 141 -3.18 -10.67 5.77
CA ALA A 141 -3.75 -11.16 4.52
C ALA A 141 -3.39 -12.63 4.26
N LYS A 142 -2.16 -13.05 4.60
CA LYS A 142 -1.72 -14.45 4.48
C LYS A 142 -2.52 -15.37 5.38
N ILE A 143 -2.73 -15.01 6.65
CA ILE A 143 -3.51 -15.80 7.61
C ILE A 143 -4.95 -15.94 7.13
N ASN A 144 -5.52 -14.89 6.59
CA ASN A 144 -6.90 -14.85 6.11
C ASN A 144 -7.08 -15.45 4.69
N GLY A 145 -6.02 -15.95 4.05
CA GLY A 145 -6.08 -16.55 2.71
C GLY A 145 -6.27 -15.53 1.57
N LEU A 146 -6.06 -14.25 1.83
CA LEU A 146 -6.26 -13.12 0.90
C LEU A 146 -4.94 -12.55 0.34
N LEU A 147 -3.82 -13.26 0.56
CA LEU A 147 -2.48 -12.72 0.28
C LEU A 147 -2.32 -12.21 -1.14
N ASP A 148 -2.68 -13.00 -2.16
CA ASP A 148 -2.41 -12.63 -3.57
C ASP A 148 -3.08 -11.31 -3.93
N ARG A 149 -4.35 -11.14 -3.55
CA ARG A 149 -5.11 -9.91 -3.82
C ARG A 149 -4.56 -8.71 -3.05
N THR A 150 -4.34 -8.89 -1.74
CA THR A 150 -3.82 -7.81 -0.90
C THR A 150 -2.41 -7.41 -1.33
N TYR A 151 -1.56 -8.39 -1.65
CA TYR A 151 -0.21 -8.15 -2.14
C TYR A 151 -0.22 -7.34 -3.44
N ALA A 152 -1.02 -7.75 -4.43
CA ALA A 152 -1.12 -7.03 -5.69
C ALA A 152 -1.56 -5.57 -5.47
N HIS A 153 -2.60 -5.37 -4.68
CA HIS A 153 -3.10 -4.03 -4.35
C HIS A 153 -2.04 -3.17 -3.61
N LYS A 154 -1.36 -3.74 -2.62
CA LYS A 154 -0.33 -3.02 -1.87
C LYS A 154 0.88 -2.69 -2.73
N MET A 155 1.32 -3.59 -3.61
CA MET A 155 2.41 -3.30 -4.54
C MET A 155 2.00 -2.25 -5.59
N THR A 156 0.75 -2.21 -6.03
CA THR A 156 0.24 -1.12 -6.89
C THR A 156 0.41 0.24 -6.20
N LEU A 157 0.03 0.35 -4.92
CA LEU A 157 0.15 1.59 -4.15
C LEU A 157 1.63 1.95 -3.91
N GLU A 158 2.47 0.97 -3.62
CA GLU A 158 3.90 1.17 -3.40
C GLU A 158 4.60 1.66 -4.67
N ILE A 159 4.33 1.04 -5.82
CA ILE A 159 4.87 1.48 -7.11
C ILE A 159 4.44 2.93 -7.40
N TYR A 160 3.16 3.24 -7.23
CA TYR A 160 2.67 4.61 -7.45
C TYR A 160 3.36 5.63 -6.55
N SER A 161 3.58 5.30 -5.29
CA SER A 161 4.27 6.17 -4.35
C SER A 161 5.75 6.38 -4.70
N VAL A 162 6.45 5.30 -5.08
CA VAL A 162 7.84 5.38 -5.56
C VAL A 162 7.93 6.26 -6.82
N MET A 163 7.07 6.06 -7.81
CA MET A 163 7.02 6.87 -9.03
C MET A 163 6.78 8.35 -8.73
N SER A 164 5.92 8.65 -7.76
CA SER A 164 5.64 10.03 -7.33
C SER A 164 6.85 10.67 -6.64
N GLU A 165 7.58 9.91 -5.84
CA GLU A 165 8.82 10.35 -5.19
C GLU A 165 9.94 10.58 -6.23
N GLU A 166 10.11 9.67 -7.19
CA GLU A 166 11.02 9.82 -8.33
C GLU A 166 10.75 11.13 -9.11
N MET A 167 9.48 11.41 -9.43
CA MET A 167 9.10 12.64 -10.11
C MET A 167 9.39 13.89 -9.29
N SER A 168 9.17 13.82 -7.97
CA SER A 168 9.50 14.91 -7.05
C SER A 168 11.01 15.21 -7.02
N ILE A 169 11.85 14.18 -7.00
CA ILE A 169 13.32 14.32 -7.06
C ILE A 169 13.74 14.85 -8.43
N TYR A 170 13.19 14.29 -9.52
CA TYR A 170 13.47 14.73 -10.89
C TYR A 170 13.23 16.23 -11.09
N ASN A 171 12.12 16.75 -10.56
CA ASN A 171 11.77 18.16 -10.65
C ASN A 171 12.63 19.06 -9.75
N SER A 172 13.27 18.50 -8.73
CA SER A 172 14.07 19.25 -7.75
C SER A 172 15.57 19.25 -8.04
N THR A 173 16.04 18.34 -8.92
CA THR A 173 17.47 18.22 -9.26
C THR A 173 17.82 18.87 -10.58
N SER A 174 19.08 19.35 -10.70
CA SER A 174 19.70 19.74 -11.97
C SER A 174 20.65 18.67 -12.54
N GLU A 175 20.92 17.61 -11.77
CA GLU A 175 21.89 16.56 -12.11
C GLU A 175 21.36 15.67 -13.24
N ALA A 176 21.99 15.74 -14.43
CA ALA A 176 21.53 15.00 -15.62
C ALA A 176 21.55 13.47 -15.40
N ALA A 177 22.60 12.96 -14.74
CA ALA A 177 22.73 11.52 -14.46
C ALA A 177 21.61 11.02 -13.55
N LEU A 178 21.22 11.81 -12.53
CA LEU A 178 20.11 11.45 -11.64
C LEU A 178 18.77 11.48 -12.40
N LYS A 179 18.56 12.47 -13.26
CA LYS A 179 17.35 12.54 -14.10
C LYS A 179 17.20 11.33 -15.02
N GLU A 180 18.30 10.92 -15.67
CA GLU A 180 18.30 9.74 -16.55
C GLU A 180 17.97 8.46 -15.77
N LEU A 181 18.59 8.27 -14.60
CA LEU A 181 18.32 7.15 -13.70
C LEU A 181 16.84 7.10 -13.31
N LEU A 182 16.28 8.22 -12.81
CA LEU A 182 14.88 8.30 -12.38
C LEU A 182 13.90 8.08 -13.52
N THR A 183 14.20 8.61 -14.72
CA THR A 183 13.36 8.37 -15.92
C THR A 183 13.33 6.89 -16.27
N SER A 184 14.49 6.24 -16.32
CA SER A 184 14.58 4.80 -16.64
C SER A 184 13.84 3.92 -15.63
N SER A 185 13.96 4.25 -14.35
CA SER A 185 13.23 3.57 -13.27
C SER A 185 11.72 3.77 -13.41
N HIS A 186 11.29 5.02 -13.57
CA HIS A 186 9.89 5.41 -13.71
C HIS A 186 9.19 4.67 -14.88
N ASP A 187 9.83 4.64 -16.06
CA ASP A 187 9.28 3.94 -17.23
C ASP A 187 9.13 2.44 -16.98
N SER A 188 10.11 1.84 -16.30
CA SER A 188 10.08 0.43 -15.92
C SER A 188 8.97 0.13 -14.91
N LEU A 189 8.78 1.01 -13.92
CA LEU A 189 7.75 0.89 -12.88
C LEU A 189 6.34 1.12 -13.44
N ASN A 190 6.16 2.03 -14.39
CA ASN A 190 4.86 2.30 -15.01
C ASN A 190 4.28 1.05 -15.71
N ASN A 191 5.12 0.26 -16.34
CA ASN A 191 4.69 -1.02 -16.92
C ASN A 191 4.24 -2.02 -15.83
N LEU A 192 4.99 -2.13 -14.73
CA LEU A 192 4.63 -3.02 -13.62
C LEU A 192 3.39 -2.52 -12.87
N TYR A 193 3.23 -1.21 -12.72
CA TYR A 193 2.03 -0.62 -12.13
C TYR A 193 0.77 -1.15 -12.82
N THR A 194 0.73 -1.09 -14.15
CA THR A 194 -0.40 -1.60 -14.94
C THR A 194 -0.63 -3.09 -14.67
N GLN A 195 0.42 -3.91 -14.68
CA GLN A 195 0.29 -5.35 -14.45
C GLN A 195 -0.22 -5.71 -13.05
N PHE A 196 0.23 -5.00 -12.01
CA PHE A 196 -0.26 -5.20 -10.63
C PHE A 196 -1.69 -4.71 -10.47
N ASN A 197 -2.04 -3.57 -11.06
CA ASN A 197 -3.39 -3.01 -11.02
C ASN A 197 -4.39 -3.95 -11.69
N ASP A 198 -4.12 -4.42 -12.89
CA ASP A 198 -4.97 -5.36 -13.62
C ASP A 198 -5.18 -6.66 -12.84
N PHE A 199 -4.13 -7.16 -12.16
CA PHE A 199 -4.26 -8.34 -11.31
C PHE A 199 -5.16 -8.08 -10.10
N SER A 200 -5.08 -6.92 -9.48
CA SER A 200 -5.87 -6.55 -8.30
C SER A 200 -7.36 -6.39 -8.61
N GLU A 201 -7.70 -5.93 -9.82
CA GLU A 201 -9.09 -5.70 -10.25
C GLU A 201 -9.79 -6.97 -10.72
N THR A 202 -9.03 -7.96 -11.23
CA THR A 202 -9.60 -9.15 -11.89
C THR A 202 -9.96 -10.28 -10.93
N LYS A 203 -9.65 -10.17 -9.64
CA LYS A 203 -9.88 -11.19 -8.60
C LYS A 203 -10.43 -10.59 -7.33
#